data_c62907127e420c6694a5cda47dac5817
#
_entry.id   c62907127e420c6694a5cda47dac5817
#
_cell.length_a   1.000
_cell.length_b   1.000
_cell.length_c   1.000
_cell.angle_alpha   90.00
_cell.angle_beta   90.00
_cell.angle_gamma   90.00
#
_symmetry.space_group_name_H-M   'P 1'
#
loop_
_entity.id
_entity.type
_entity.pdbx_description
1 polymer ?
#
loop_
_entity_poly.entity_id
_entity_poly.type
_entity_poly.pdbx_seq_one_letter_code
_entity_poly.pdbx_strand_id
1 'polypeptide(L)'
;MADQLSLRLEADQLPDLPDLRPMMARPLPAPFDSDEHLFEPWWGGARALVYVGPADLAGAGDVRVRDATGQEIAAAFPELAGLAVRIAARSAILDGELVVVDGSGRADPVALAGRLAGEPGRPAAFLAFDVLHLDGRSMLSQPLIRRREALRRILRPGDEVVAVPAIATEGVALYAAAVAQGIAGIVARQRSSPYLPGVKSRLWRFVAATPAGGTTLAGGATSDVPPDVLPEADGPAAAPVLALISRLPFDED
;
A
#
# COMPACT_ATOMS: atom_id res chain seq x y z
N MET A 1 21.97 -1.29 56.69
CA MET A 1 22.38 -1.22 55.30
C MET A 1 21.21 -1.76 54.48
N ALA A 2 20.46 -0.89 53.85
CA ALA A 2 19.32 -1.28 53.00
C ALA A 2 19.87 -1.60 51.61
N ASP A 3 19.72 -2.85 51.21
CA ASP A 3 20.11 -3.32 49.89
C ASP A 3 19.06 -2.80 48.88
N GLN A 4 19.43 -1.83 48.11
CA GLN A 4 18.57 -1.20 47.09
C GLN A 4 18.65 -2.05 45.85
N LEU A 5 17.69 -2.98 45.72
CA LEU A 5 17.45 -3.75 44.49
C LEU A 5 17.11 -2.77 43.36
N SER A 6 18.10 -2.45 42.55
CA SER A 6 17.90 -1.75 41.28
C SER A 6 17.28 -2.76 40.28
N LEU A 7 15.97 -2.75 40.16
CA LEU A 7 15.27 -3.33 39.03
C LEU A 7 15.70 -2.58 37.77
N ARG A 8 16.70 -3.09 37.05
CA ARG A 8 16.91 -2.70 35.65
C ARG A 8 15.74 -3.30 34.87
N LEU A 9 14.75 -2.48 34.61
CA LEU A 9 13.82 -2.72 33.51
C LEU A 9 14.67 -2.63 32.24
N GLU A 10 15.21 -3.76 31.77
CA GLU A 10 15.68 -3.85 30.39
C GLU A 10 14.44 -3.53 29.55
N ALA A 11 14.47 -2.38 28.89
CA ALA A 11 13.46 -2.05 27.91
C ALA A 11 13.43 -3.25 26.95
N ASP A 12 12.26 -3.89 26.86
CA ASP A 12 12.01 -5.09 26.04
C ASP A 12 12.36 -4.70 24.60
N GLN A 13 13.64 -4.90 24.22
CA GLN A 13 14.14 -4.50 22.90
C GLN A 13 13.46 -5.42 21.89
N LEU A 14 12.62 -4.81 21.05
CA LEU A 14 12.06 -5.52 19.92
C LEU A 14 13.20 -5.96 18.98
N PRO A 15 13.12 -7.18 18.43
CA PRO A 15 14.08 -7.63 17.43
C PRO A 15 14.03 -6.70 16.20
N ASP A 16 15.17 -6.57 15.53
CA ASP A 16 15.26 -5.84 14.27
C ASP A 16 14.24 -6.36 13.25
N LEU A 17 13.65 -5.44 12.50
CA LEU A 17 12.70 -5.80 11.46
C LEU A 17 13.43 -6.50 10.31
N PRO A 18 12.96 -7.68 9.86
CA PRO A 18 13.61 -8.44 8.79
C PRO A 18 13.57 -7.69 7.47
N ASP A 19 14.62 -7.81 6.67
CA ASP A 19 14.62 -7.31 5.29
C ASP A 19 13.75 -8.23 4.40
N LEU A 20 12.65 -7.69 3.89
CA LEU A 20 11.68 -8.44 3.08
C LEU A 20 11.58 -7.86 1.67
N ARG A 21 11.20 -8.73 0.73
CA ARG A 21 10.78 -8.35 -0.62
C ARG A 21 9.28 -8.57 -0.76
N PRO A 22 8.55 -7.72 -1.52
CA PRO A 22 7.12 -7.92 -1.71
C PRO A 22 6.80 -9.24 -2.41
N MET A 23 5.72 -9.88 -1.95
CA MET A 23 5.08 -10.95 -2.72
C MET A 23 4.36 -10.34 -3.91
N MET A 24 4.59 -10.89 -5.11
CA MET A 24 4.05 -10.37 -6.35
C MET A 24 2.90 -11.22 -6.87
N ALA A 25 1.87 -10.55 -7.39
CA ALA A 25 0.75 -11.21 -8.07
C ALA A 25 1.16 -11.67 -9.48
N ARG A 26 0.44 -12.69 -10.00
CA ARG A 26 0.54 -13.09 -11.41
C ARG A 26 -0.59 -12.49 -12.22
N PRO A 27 -0.35 -12.11 -13.49
CA PRO A 27 -1.40 -11.62 -14.36
C PRO A 27 -2.46 -12.69 -14.63
N LEU A 28 -3.68 -12.23 -14.84
CA LEU A 28 -4.81 -13.01 -15.32
C LEU A 28 -5.50 -12.21 -16.43
N PRO A 29 -5.92 -12.87 -17.53
CA PRO A 29 -6.47 -12.16 -18.69
C PRO A 29 -7.88 -11.60 -18.49
N ALA A 30 -8.66 -12.15 -17.55
CA ALA A 30 -10.04 -11.75 -17.32
C ALA A 30 -10.39 -11.77 -15.83
N PRO A 31 -11.32 -10.91 -15.37
CA PRO A 31 -11.84 -10.96 -14.01
C PRO A 31 -12.67 -12.23 -13.78
N PHE A 32 -12.83 -12.58 -12.51
CA PHE A 32 -13.59 -13.74 -12.05
C PHE A 32 -14.20 -13.46 -10.68
N ASP A 33 -15.24 -14.21 -10.35
CA ASP A 33 -15.84 -14.23 -9.03
C ASP A 33 -15.36 -15.43 -8.22
N SER A 34 -15.19 -15.29 -6.91
CA SER A 34 -14.73 -16.38 -6.05
C SER A 34 -14.91 -16.03 -4.57
N ASP A 35 -15.46 -16.94 -3.81
CA ASP A 35 -15.59 -16.89 -2.35
C ASP A 35 -14.25 -17.14 -1.61
N GLU A 36 -13.26 -17.71 -2.31
CA GLU A 36 -11.92 -17.94 -1.78
C GLU A 36 -11.01 -16.71 -1.86
N HIS A 37 -11.42 -15.64 -2.57
CA HIS A 37 -10.59 -14.47 -2.80
C HIS A 37 -11.19 -13.21 -2.19
N LEU A 38 -10.29 -12.26 -1.88
CA LEU A 38 -10.59 -10.86 -1.66
C LEU A 38 -10.17 -10.10 -2.91
N PHE A 39 -11.04 -9.24 -3.39
CA PHE A 39 -10.81 -8.41 -4.55
C PHE A 39 -10.61 -6.96 -4.13
N GLU A 40 -9.59 -6.32 -4.66
CA GLU A 40 -9.17 -4.97 -4.32
C GLU A 40 -8.90 -4.18 -5.59
N PRO A 41 -9.14 -2.85 -5.60
CA PRO A 41 -8.69 -2.02 -6.71
C PRO A 41 -7.17 -2.03 -6.79
N TRP A 42 -6.64 -2.01 -8.02
CA TRP A 42 -5.23 -1.81 -8.31
C TRP A 42 -5.04 -0.45 -8.97
N TRP A 43 -4.33 0.43 -8.30
CA TRP A 43 -4.19 1.82 -8.68
C TRP A 43 -3.10 2.07 -9.73
N GLY A 44 -2.21 1.09 -9.96
CA GLY A 44 -1.08 1.21 -10.88
C GLY A 44 0.06 2.06 -10.31
N GLY A 45 0.12 2.21 -9.00
CA GLY A 45 1.16 2.94 -8.30
C GLY A 45 2.45 2.13 -8.11
N ALA A 46 3.32 2.61 -7.24
CA ALA A 46 4.58 1.95 -6.92
C ALA A 46 4.44 1.05 -5.69
N ARG A 47 4.75 -0.25 -5.83
CA ARG A 47 4.77 -1.19 -4.72
C ARG A 47 5.83 -0.81 -3.72
N ALA A 48 5.48 -0.77 -2.43
CA ALA A 48 6.41 -0.47 -1.37
C ALA A 48 6.13 -1.28 -0.10
N LEU A 49 7.19 -1.55 0.66
CA LEU A 49 7.12 -1.99 2.04
C LEU A 49 7.47 -0.81 2.96
N VAL A 50 6.58 -0.51 3.90
CA VAL A 50 6.79 0.51 4.92
C VAL A 50 7.16 -0.18 6.23
N TYR A 51 8.32 0.19 6.76
CA TYR A 51 8.87 -0.29 8.02
C TYR A 51 8.66 0.79 9.07
N VAL A 52 7.96 0.46 10.13
CA VAL A 52 7.75 1.34 11.27
C VAL A 52 8.48 0.74 12.46
N GLY A 53 9.50 1.43 12.92
CA GLY A 53 10.27 1.09 14.12
C GLY A 53 9.60 1.60 15.39
N PRO A 54 10.14 1.25 16.57
CA PRO A 54 9.68 1.77 17.84
C PRO A 54 9.73 3.30 17.86
N ALA A 55 8.68 3.93 18.39
CA ALA A 55 8.71 5.36 18.64
C ALA A 55 9.78 5.68 19.70
N ASP A 56 10.51 6.77 19.48
CA ASP A 56 11.42 7.34 20.48
C ASP A 56 10.64 8.04 21.62
N LEU A 57 11.37 8.62 22.57
CA LEU A 57 10.78 9.38 23.70
C LEU A 57 9.98 10.62 23.25
N ALA A 58 10.21 11.11 22.05
CA ALA A 58 9.49 12.24 21.45
C ALA A 58 8.24 11.77 20.65
N GLY A 59 8.00 10.47 20.57
CA GLY A 59 6.88 9.89 19.83
C GLY A 59 7.12 9.75 18.32
N ALA A 60 8.33 10.08 17.85
CA ALA A 60 8.74 9.88 16.46
C ALA A 60 9.24 8.44 16.31
N GLY A 61 8.52 7.61 15.56
CA GLY A 61 8.99 6.29 15.13
C GLY A 61 9.88 6.41 13.90
N ASP A 62 10.87 5.53 13.80
CA ASP A 62 11.66 5.39 12.57
C ASP A 62 10.77 4.82 11.45
N VAL A 63 10.64 5.56 10.35
CA VAL A 63 9.89 5.14 9.17
C VAL A 63 10.83 5.00 7.99
N ARG A 64 10.95 3.77 7.48
CA ARG A 64 11.69 3.46 6.26
C ARG A 64 10.74 2.97 5.20
N VAL A 65 10.96 3.35 3.95
CA VAL A 65 10.13 2.97 2.82
C VAL A 65 11.01 2.31 1.77
N ARG A 66 10.73 1.07 1.43
CA ARG A 66 11.49 0.32 0.43
C ARG A 66 10.61 -0.05 -0.75
N ASP A 67 11.11 0.15 -1.94
CA ASP A 67 10.45 -0.26 -3.18
C ASP A 67 10.45 -1.78 -3.37
N ALA A 68 9.86 -2.26 -4.48
CA ALA A 68 9.80 -3.68 -4.81
C ALA A 68 11.18 -4.33 -5.01
N THR A 69 12.22 -3.52 -5.32
CA THR A 69 13.61 -3.98 -5.44
C THR A 69 14.34 -3.99 -4.10
N GLY A 70 13.74 -3.39 -3.05
CA GLY A 70 14.26 -3.18 -1.71
C GLY A 70 15.19 -1.97 -1.57
N GLN A 71 15.19 -1.10 -2.58
CA GLN A 71 15.86 0.18 -2.48
C GLN A 71 15.11 1.09 -1.50
N GLU A 72 15.87 1.81 -0.65
CA GLU A 72 15.28 2.81 0.25
C GLU A 72 14.86 4.05 -0.54
N ILE A 73 13.59 4.43 -0.40
CA ILE A 73 12.98 5.54 -1.14
C ILE A 73 12.27 6.57 -0.25
N ALA A 74 12.43 6.48 1.08
CA ALA A 74 11.76 7.39 2.04
C ALA A 74 12.07 8.87 1.76
N ALA A 75 13.29 9.18 1.30
CA ALA A 75 13.69 10.56 0.98
C ALA A 75 12.83 11.21 -0.12
N ALA A 76 12.24 10.41 -1.02
CA ALA A 76 11.32 10.90 -2.05
C ALA A 76 9.91 11.21 -1.51
N PHE A 77 9.57 10.74 -0.30
CA PHE A 77 8.23 10.83 0.30
C PHE A 77 8.29 11.32 1.75
N PRO A 78 8.75 12.56 2.01
CA PRO A 78 8.90 13.08 3.37
C PRO A 78 7.57 13.14 4.13
N GLU A 79 6.42 13.21 3.45
CA GLU A 79 5.08 13.16 4.03
C GLU A 79 4.80 11.85 4.79
N LEU A 80 5.48 10.76 4.45
CA LEU A 80 5.33 9.47 5.12
C LEU A 80 6.11 9.38 6.44
N ALA A 81 7.00 10.32 6.75
CA ALA A 81 7.76 10.31 7.99
C ALA A 81 6.86 10.30 9.25
N GLY A 82 5.68 10.93 9.15
CA GLY A 82 4.68 10.94 10.22
C GLY A 82 3.85 9.66 10.36
N LEU A 83 4.06 8.65 9.51
CA LEU A 83 3.21 7.46 9.44
C LEU A 83 3.25 6.63 10.74
N ALA A 84 4.34 6.71 11.51
CA ALA A 84 4.46 5.99 12.77
C ALA A 84 3.32 6.31 13.76
N VAL A 85 2.84 7.56 13.81
CA VAL A 85 1.73 7.96 14.71
C VAL A 85 0.37 7.38 14.28
N ARG A 86 0.28 6.88 13.05
CA ARG A 86 -0.91 6.20 12.52
C ARG A 86 -0.94 4.71 12.84
N ILE A 87 0.17 4.16 13.34
CA ILE A 87 0.30 2.73 13.59
C ILE A 87 0.24 2.48 15.10
N ALA A 88 -0.84 1.84 15.54
CA ALA A 88 -1.04 1.46 16.94
C ALA A 88 -0.27 0.18 17.29
N ALA A 89 1.06 0.20 17.07
CA ALA A 89 1.99 -0.88 17.35
C ALA A 89 3.37 -0.32 17.64
N ARG A 90 4.21 -1.08 18.37
CA ARG A 90 5.60 -0.69 18.65
C ARG A 90 6.50 -0.86 17.44
N SER A 91 6.20 -1.82 16.58
CA SER A 91 6.89 -2.02 15.30
C SER A 91 6.00 -2.74 14.31
N ALA A 92 6.12 -2.42 13.02
CA ALA A 92 5.37 -3.10 11.97
C ALA A 92 6.12 -3.08 10.63
N ILE A 93 5.82 -4.05 9.77
CA ILE A 93 6.11 -4.00 8.33
C ILE A 93 4.77 -4.08 7.61
N LEU A 94 4.45 -3.03 6.87
CA LEU A 94 3.24 -2.95 6.06
C LEU A 94 3.59 -3.14 4.59
N ASP A 95 2.70 -3.78 3.84
CA ASP A 95 2.80 -3.94 2.41
C ASP A 95 1.70 -3.13 1.73
N GLY A 96 2.06 -2.37 0.71
CA GLY A 96 1.15 -1.44 0.08
C GLY A 96 1.62 -0.92 -1.27
N GLU A 97 0.93 0.12 -1.71
CA GLU A 97 1.16 0.80 -2.98
C GLU A 97 1.23 2.31 -2.73
N LEU A 98 2.28 2.96 -3.24
CA LEU A 98 2.38 4.41 -3.25
C LEU A 98 1.63 4.96 -4.44
N VAL A 99 0.79 5.95 -4.23
CA VAL A 99 0.07 6.65 -5.28
C VAL A 99 0.16 8.16 -5.08
N VAL A 100 0.25 8.88 -6.19
CA VAL A 100 -0.02 10.32 -6.24
C VAL A 100 -1.36 10.48 -6.95
N VAL A 101 -2.24 11.32 -6.43
CA VAL A 101 -3.53 11.58 -7.06
C VAL A 101 -3.56 12.96 -7.70
N ASP A 102 -4.27 13.07 -8.82
CA ASP A 102 -4.52 14.35 -9.49
C ASP A 102 -5.63 15.14 -8.78
N GLY A 103 -5.93 16.36 -9.27
CA GLY A 103 -6.98 17.22 -8.73
C GLY A 103 -8.41 16.64 -8.86
N SER A 104 -8.61 15.58 -9.67
CA SER A 104 -9.86 14.85 -9.80
C SER A 104 -9.93 13.62 -8.87
N GLY A 105 -8.85 13.33 -8.13
CA GLY A 105 -8.72 12.16 -7.26
C GLY A 105 -8.41 10.87 -8.00
N ARG A 106 -7.81 10.94 -9.20
CA ARG A 106 -7.33 9.77 -9.94
C ARG A 106 -5.85 9.57 -9.71
N ALA A 107 -5.40 8.33 -9.78
CA ALA A 107 -3.96 8.04 -9.72
C ALA A 107 -3.24 8.70 -10.90
N ASP A 108 -2.13 9.37 -10.59
CA ASP A 108 -1.26 10.07 -11.54
C ASP A 108 0.12 9.39 -11.57
N PRO A 109 0.35 8.44 -12.48
CA PRO A 109 1.60 7.70 -12.55
C PRO A 109 2.78 8.59 -13.00
N VAL A 110 2.52 9.67 -13.73
CA VAL A 110 3.58 10.59 -14.19
C VAL A 110 4.10 11.40 -13.00
N ALA A 111 3.20 11.98 -12.20
CA ALA A 111 3.59 12.67 -10.98
C ALA A 111 4.30 11.74 -9.98
N LEU A 112 3.84 10.48 -9.85
CA LEU A 112 4.51 9.49 -9.00
C LEU A 112 5.93 9.18 -9.51
N ALA A 113 6.12 9.03 -10.82
CA ALA A 113 7.43 8.79 -11.42
C ALA A 113 8.38 9.97 -11.15
N GLY A 114 7.92 11.22 -11.29
CA GLY A 114 8.68 12.42 -10.93
C GLY A 114 9.10 12.41 -9.46
N ARG A 115 8.18 12.08 -8.54
CA ARG A 115 8.51 11.95 -7.10
C ARG A 115 9.58 10.88 -6.83
N LEU A 116 9.47 9.71 -7.46
CA LEU A 116 10.48 8.65 -7.37
C LEU A 116 11.85 9.08 -7.94
N ALA A 117 11.87 9.97 -8.93
CA ALA A 117 13.08 10.58 -9.45
C ALA A 117 13.64 11.71 -8.56
N GLY A 118 12.98 12.03 -7.44
CA GLY A 118 13.39 13.10 -6.52
C GLY A 118 12.87 14.48 -6.89
N GLU A 119 11.94 14.59 -7.83
CA GLU A 119 11.31 15.84 -8.21
C GLU A 119 10.28 16.27 -7.14
N PRO A 120 10.18 17.58 -6.84
CA PRO A 120 9.11 18.08 -5.99
C PRO A 120 7.75 17.90 -6.67
N GLY A 121 6.70 17.68 -5.88
CA GLY A 121 5.37 17.48 -6.44
C GLY A 121 4.30 17.27 -5.37
N ARG A 122 3.12 16.90 -5.80
CA ARG A 122 2.01 16.57 -4.89
C ARG A 122 2.40 15.42 -3.97
N PRO A 123 1.90 15.41 -2.72
CA PRO A 123 2.18 14.34 -1.76
C PRO A 123 1.66 13.00 -2.29
N ALA A 124 2.38 11.94 -1.97
CA ALA A 124 1.94 10.59 -2.18
C ALA A 124 1.16 10.08 -0.97
N ALA A 125 0.30 9.09 -1.21
CA ALA A 125 -0.36 8.33 -0.17
C ALA A 125 0.06 6.86 -0.25
N PHE A 126 0.16 6.21 0.92
CA PHE A 126 0.42 4.79 1.02
C PHE A 126 -0.88 4.02 1.22
N LEU A 127 -1.25 3.21 0.24
CA LEU A 127 -2.42 2.34 0.24
C LEU A 127 -2.02 0.98 0.81
N ALA A 128 -2.17 0.79 2.12
CA ALA A 128 -1.80 -0.43 2.81
C ALA A 128 -2.85 -1.53 2.59
N PHE A 129 -2.43 -2.73 2.26
CA PHE A 129 -3.34 -3.88 2.10
C PHE A 129 -2.89 -5.13 2.89
N ASP A 130 -1.69 -5.13 3.48
CA ASP A 130 -1.21 -6.27 4.27
C ASP A 130 -0.28 -5.82 5.41
N VAL A 131 -0.15 -6.64 6.45
CA VAL A 131 0.84 -6.51 7.52
C VAL A 131 1.66 -7.80 7.62
N LEU A 132 2.98 -7.65 7.57
CA LEU A 132 3.92 -8.78 7.45
C LEU A 132 4.64 -9.08 8.76
N HIS A 133 4.78 -8.06 9.61
CA HIS A 133 5.41 -8.13 10.91
C HIS A 133 4.71 -7.19 11.87
N LEU A 134 4.56 -7.60 13.12
CA LEU A 134 3.86 -6.82 14.15
C LEU A 134 4.47 -7.12 15.52
N ASP A 135 4.96 -6.08 16.20
CA ASP A 135 5.50 -6.14 17.57
C ASP A 135 6.49 -7.29 17.80
N GLY A 136 7.49 -7.40 16.92
CA GLY A 136 8.51 -8.44 17.00
C GLY A 136 8.06 -9.82 16.48
N ARG A 137 6.84 -9.95 15.96
CA ARG A 137 6.30 -11.24 15.48
C ARG A 137 6.07 -11.25 13.98
N SER A 138 6.53 -12.32 13.33
CA SER A 138 6.25 -12.55 11.91
C SER A 138 4.78 -12.93 11.71
N MET A 139 4.15 -12.29 10.73
CA MET A 139 2.79 -12.58 10.28
C MET A 139 2.78 -13.39 8.97
N LEU A 140 3.93 -13.71 8.40
CA LEU A 140 4.07 -14.30 7.06
C LEU A 140 3.32 -15.63 6.89
N SER A 141 3.29 -16.47 7.91
CA SER A 141 2.59 -17.76 7.88
C SER A 141 1.10 -17.67 8.16
N GLN A 142 0.61 -16.51 8.63
CA GLN A 142 -0.81 -16.32 8.89
C GLN A 142 -1.60 -16.20 7.57
N PRO A 143 -2.86 -16.69 7.52
CA PRO A 143 -3.75 -16.43 6.41
C PRO A 143 -3.93 -14.93 6.16
N LEU A 144 -4.06 -14.53 4.89
CA LEU A 144 -4.27 -13.13 4.49
C LEU A 144 -5.40 -12.45 5.28
N ILE A 145 -6.51 -13.16 5.48
CA ILE A 145 -7.67 -12.60 6.22
C ILE A 145 -7.26 -12.17 7.64
N ARG A 146 -6.42 -12.93 8.34
CA ARG A 146 -5.92 -12.60 9.68
C ARG A 146 -4.94 -11.43 9.66
N ARG A 147 -4.09 -11.35 8.65
CA ARG A 147 -3.17 -10.23 8.49
C ARG A 147 -3.94 -8.94 8.22
N ARG A 148 -4.99 -8.98 7.41
CA ARG A 148 -5.85 -7.82 7.15
C ARG A 148 -6.66 -7.38 8.36
N GLU A 149 -7.17 -8.31 9.16
CA GLU A 149 -7.79 -7.99 10.45
C GLU A 149 -6.79 -7.29 11.40
N ALA A 150 -5.54 -7.74 11.43
CA ALA A 150 -4.49 -7.08 12.19
C ALA A 150 -4.19 -5.68 11.67
N LEU A 151 -4.04 -5.51 10.34
CA LEU A 151 -3.83 -4.22 9.70
C LEU A 151 -4.92 -3.21 10.07
N ARG A 152 -6.20 -3.58 9.95
CA ARG A 152 -7.33 -2.69 10.31
C ARG A 152 -7.33 -2.28 11.78
N ARG A 153 -6.85 -3.14 12.69
CA ARG A 153 -6.77 -2.83 14.12
C ARG A 153 -5.67 -1.83 14.46
N ILE A 154 -4.55 -1.89 13.74
CA ILE A 154 -3.38 -1.06 14.07
C ILE A 154 -3.30 0.22 13.25
N LEU A 155 -3.89 0.26 12.05
CA LEU A 155 -3.81 1.40 11.15
C LEU A 155 -4.93 2.39 11.41
N ARG A 156 -4.56 3.62 11.75
CA ARG A 156 -5.46 4.78 11.80
C ARG A 156 -5.35 5.53 10.49
N PRO A 157 -6.42 5.63 9.69
CA PRO A 157 -6.36 6.30 8.39
C PRO A 157 -6.01 7.79 8.53
N GLY A 158 -5.36 8.32 7.52
CA GLY A 158 -4.99 9.73 7.36
C GLY A 158 -4.79 10.05 5.89
N ASP A 159 -4.47 11.30 5.58
CA ASP A 159 -4.24 11.74 4.20
C ASP A 159 -3.06 11.01 3.54
N GLU A 160 -2.07 10.61 4.36
CA GLU A 160 -0.85 9.93 3.94
C GLU A 160 -0.96 8.41 3.88
N VAL A 161 -1.99 7.82 4.53
CA VAL A 161 -2.14 6.36 4.62
C VAL A 161 -3.58 5.92 4.82
N VAL A 162 -3.95 4.83 4.15
CA VAL A 162 -5.26 4.18 4.34
C VAL A 162 -5.13 2.67 4.12
N ALA A 163 -5.95 1.88 4.82
CA ALA A 163 -6.11 0.47 4.51
C ALA A 163 -7.02 0.32 3.29
N VAL A 164 -6.52 -0.34 2.23
CA VAL A 164 -7.33 -0.60 1.03
C VAL A 164 -8.53 -1.48 1.40
N PRO A 165 -9.76 -1.08 1.08
CA PRO A 165 -10.92 -1.94 1.24
C PRO A 165 -10.86 -3.12 0.27
N ALA A 166 -11.54 -4.19 0.61
CA ALA A 166 -11.63 -5.37 -0.24
C ALA A 166 -13.05 -5.92 -0.21
N ILE A 167 -13.56 -6.32 -1.36
CA ILE A 167 -14.81 -7.04 -1.48
C ILE A 167 -14.55 -8.55 -1.57
N ALA A 168 -15.44 -9.32 -0.96
CA ALA A 168 -15.46 -10.76 -1.13
C ALA A 168 -16.36 -11.09 -2.33
N THR A 169 -16.05 -12.17 -3.03
CA THR A 169 -16.86 -12.81 -4.08
C THR A 169 -16.98 -12.07 -5.42
N GLU A 170 -17.15 -10.76 -5.46
CA GLU A 170 -17.62 -9.99 -6.62
C GLU A 170 -16.48 -9.34 -7.43
N GLY A 171 -15.54 -10.13 -7.92
CA GLY A 171 -14.40 -9.60 -8.69
C GLY A 171 -14.78 -9.02 -10.06
N VAL A 172 -15.79 -9.60 -10.73
CA VAL A 172 -16.27 -9.10 -12.03
C VAL A 172 -16.93 -7.73 -11.88
N ALA A 173 -17.78 -7.56 -10.86
CA ALA A 173 -18.43 -6.27 -10.58
C ALA A 173 -17.41 -5.18 -10.19
N LEU A 174 -16.44 -5.51 -9.32
CA LEU A 174 -15.37 -4.58 -8.97
C LEU A 174 -14.52 -4.19 -10.18
N TYR A 175 -14.20 -5.15 -11.06
CA TYR A 175 -13.44 -4.86 -12.28
C TYR A 175 -14.18 -3.86 -13.18
N ALA A 176 -15.50 -4.10 -13.40
CA ALA A 176 -16.31 -3.19 -14.19
C ALA A 176 -16.35 -1.77 -13.60
N ALA A 177 -16.49 -1.65 -12.26
CA ALA A 177 -16.44 -0.38 -11.55
C ALA A 177 -15.06 0.30 -11.66
N ALA A 178 -13.97 -0.47 -11.54
CA ALA A 178 -12.61 0.03 -11.68
C ALA A 178 -12.36 0.61 -13.08
N VAL A 179 -12.77 -0.12 -14.14
CA VAL A 179 -12.68 0.36 -15.53
C VAL A 179 -13.48 1.65 -15.73
N ALA A 180 -14.72 1.70 -15.23
CA ALA A 180 -15.59 2.88 -15.37
C ALA A 180 -15.01 4.12 -14.68
N GLN A 181 -14.21 3.95 -13.64
CA GLN A 181 -13.56 5.03 -12.88
C GLN A 181 -12.13 5.34 -13.33
N GLY A 182 -11.62 4.64 -14.34
CA GLY A 182 -10.25 4.81 -14.83
C GLY A 182 -9.18 4.29 -13.86
N ILE A 183 -9.52 3.34 -12.99
CA ILE A 183 -8.57 2.64 -12.13
C ILE A 183 -7.83 1.58 -12.95
N ALA A 184 -6.54 1.37 -12.68
CA ALA A 184 -5.65 0.52 -13.48
C ALA A 184 -6.05 -0.97 -13.53
N GLY A 185 -6.92 -1.42 -12.63
CA GLY A 185 -7.43 -2.78 -12.61
C GLY A 185 -7.81 -3.25 -11.22
N ILE A 186 -7.78 -4.57 -11.03
CA ILE A 186 -8.05 -5.19 -9.74
C ILE A 186 -6.99 -6.23 -9.37
N VAL A 187 -6.83 -6.48 -8.07
CA VAL A 187 -6.05 -7.60 -7.55
C VAL A 187 -6.97 -8.55 -6.78
N ALA A 188 -6.90 -9.84 -7.11
CA ALA A 188 -7.55 -10.92 -6.37
C ALA A 188 -6.49 -11.61 -5.50
N ARG A 189 -6.72 -11.68 -4.19
CA ARG A 189 -5.83 -12.34 -3.23
C ARG A 189 -6.55 -13.45 -2.50
N GLN A 190 -5.99 -14.65 -2.53
CA GLN A 190 -6.59 -15.79 -1.84
C GLN A 190 -6.61 -15.56 -0.33
N ARG A 191 -7.79 -15.66 0.29
CA ARG A 191 -8.04 -15.34 1.71
C ARG A 191 -7.22 -16.17 2.69
N SER A 192 -6.96 -17.43 2.33
CA SER A 192 -6.16 -18.37 3.15
C SER A 192 -4.65 -18.30 2.87
N SER A 193 -4.20 -17.44 1.93
CA SER A 193 -2.79 -17.45 1.51
C SER A 193 -1.84 -17.00 2.61
N PRO A 194 -0.71 -17.70 2.81
CA PRO A 194 0.44 -17.14 3.50
C PRO A 194 1.05 -16.03 2.64
N TYR A 195 1.94 -15.25 3.23
CA TYR A 195 2.76 -14.31 2.49
C TYR A 195 4.11 -14.96 2.14
N LEU A 196 4.50 -14.91 0.87
CA LEU A 196 5.71 -15.51 0.34
C LEU A 196 6.67 -14.42 -0.14
N PRO A 197 7.58 -13.90 0.70
CA PRO A 197 8.45 -12.79 0.36
C PRO A 197 9.26 -13.07 -0.92
N GLY A 198 9.29 -12.08 -1.84
CA GLY A 198 10.03 -12.16 -3.10
C GLY A 198 9.45 -13.12 -4.15
N VAL A 199 8.36 -13.81 -3.87
CA VAL A 199 7.78 -14.80 -4.78
C VAL A 199 6.68 -14.19 -5.64
N LYS A 200 6.73 -14.44 -6.95
CA LYS A 200 5.60 -14.18 -7.87
C LYS A 200 4.64 -15.36 -7.82
N SER A 201 3.57 -15.23 -7.02
CA SER A 201 2.69 -16.34 -6.66
C SER A 201 1.37 -16.35 -7.42
N ARG A 202 0.82 -17.55 -7.63
CA ARG A 202 -0.53 -17.75 -8.17
C ARG A 202 -1.63 -17.53 -7.11
N LEU A 203 -1.28 -17.47 -5.83
CA LEU A 203 -2.21 -17.16 -4.76
C LEU A 203 -2.74 -15.73 -4.85
N TRP A 204 -2.02 -14.87 -5.55
CA TRP A 204 -2.40 -13.51 -5.87
C TRP A 204 -2.44 -13.31 -7.37
N ARG A 205 -3.49 -12.70 -7.87
CA ARG A 205 -3.74 -12.47 -9.29
C ARG A 205 -4.06 -11.00 -9.52
N PHE A 206 -3.59 -10.43 -10.63
CA PHE A 206 -4.04 -9.11 -11.03
C PHE A 206 -4.65 -9.15 -12.43
N VAL A 207 -5.68 -8.34 -12.63
CA VAL A 207 -6.36 -8.13 -13.90
C VAL A 207 -6.25 -6.65 -14.22
N ALA A 208 -5.44 -6.33 -15.22
CA ALA A 208 -5.29 -4.96 -15.67
C ALA A 208 -6.57 -4.50 -16.40
N ALA A 209 -7.00 -3.27 -16.13
CA ALA A 209 -8.04 -2.62 -16.90
C ALA A 209 -7.54 -2.42 -18.34
N THR A 210 -8.32 -2.87 -19.31
CA THR A 210 -8.05 -2.56 -20.71
C THR A 210 -8.75 -1.23 -21.02
N PRO A 211 -8.02 -0.17 -21.40
CA PRO A 211 -8.66 1.07 -21.83
C PRO A 211 -9.65 0.80 -22.96
N ALA A 212 -10.81 1.42 -22.92
CA ALA A 212 -11.76 1.39 -24.04
C ALA A 212 -11.11 2.09 -25.25
N GLY A 213 -10.30 1.35 -26.02
CA GLY A 213 -9.49 1.88 -27.14
C GLY A 213 -8.20 1.14 -27.40
N GLY A 214 -7.93 0.03 -26.73
CA GLY A 214 -6.97 -0.97 -27.19
C GLY A 214 -5.48 -0.63 -27.02
N THR A 215 -5.06 -0.02 -25.90
CA THR A 215 -3.63 0.02 -25.56
C THR A 215 -3.44 -0.63 -24.18
N THR A 216 -2.87 -1.81 -24.18
CA THR A 216 -2.51 -2.54 -22.97
C THR A 216 -1.32 -1.84 -22.31
N LEU A 217 -1.54 -1.22 -21.15
CA LEU A 217 -0.43 -0.78 -20.29
C LEU A 217 0.13 -2.02 -19.59
N ALA A 218 1.02 -2.73 -20.29
CA ALA A 218 1.84 -3.76 -19.68
C ALA A 218 2.82 -3.09 -18.70
N GLY A 219 2.80 -3.48 -17.44
CA GLY A 219 3.72 -3.01 -16.43
C GLY A 219 5.17 -3.30 -16.81
N GLY A 220 5.86 -2.29 -17.20
CA GLY A 220 7.27 -2.25 -17.53
C GLY A 220 7.57 -0.82 -17.95
N ALA A 221 8.35 -0.11 -17.13
CA ALA A 221 8.73 1.25 -17.40
C ALA A 221 9.42 1.39 -18.78
N THR A 222 8.72 2.00 -19.71
CA THR A 222 9.25 2.87 -20.77
C THR A 222 8.07 3.57 -21.40
N SER A 223 7.84 4.84 -21.01
CA SER A 223 6.81 5.66 -21.63
C SER A 223 7.41 6.39 -22.83
N ASP A 224 6.91 6.09 -24.02
CA ASP A 224 6.88 7.04 -25.11
C ASP A 224 5.50 7.71 -25.12
N VAL A 225 5.39 8.83 -24.42
CA VAL A 225 4.27 9.78 -24.53
C VAL A 225 4.87 11.13 -24.91
N PRO A 226 4.44 11.76 -26.01
CA PRO A 226 4.95 13.07 -26.39
C PRO A 226 4.60 14.14 -25.36
N PRO A 227 5.50 15.10 -25.08
CA PRO A 227 5.22 16.18 -24.14
C PRO A 227 4.46 17.28 -24.87
N ASP A 228 3.13 17.31 -24.77
CA ASP A 228 2.40 18.55 -24.92
C ASP A 228 1.01 18.48 -24.30
N VAL A 229 0.67 19.57 -23.61
CA VAL A 229 -0.56 19.89 -22.89
C VAL A 229 -0.58 19.45 -21.42
N LEU A 230 0.12 20.22 -20.58
CA LEU A 230 -0.19 20.36 -19.16
C LEU A 230 -1.30 21.41 -19.01
N PRO A 231 -2.47 21.09 -18.46
CA PRO A 231 -3.32 22.12 -17.88
C PRO A 231 -2.70 22.57 -16.55
N GLU A 232 -2.53 23.87 -16.40
CA GLU A 232 -2.11 24.52 -15.16
C GLU A 232 -3.04 24.10 -14.02
N ALA A 233 -2.44 23.54 -12.97
CA ALA A 233 -3.15 23.11 -11.78
C ALA A 233 -3.05 24.18 -10.70
N ASP A 234 -3.91 25.18 -10.78
CA ASP A 234 -4.35 25.94 -9.61
C ASP A 234 -5.61 25.26 -9.05
N GLY A 235 -5.41 24.39 -8.09
CA GLY A 235 -6.48 23.72 -7.33
C GLY A 235 -6.03 23.44 -5.90
N PRO A 236 -6.96 23.44 -4.92
CA PRO A 236 -6.62 23.17 -3.53
C PRO A 236 -5.99 21.79 -3.38
N ALA A 237 -5.16 21.66 -2.35
CA ALA A 237 -4.40 20.47 -1.98
C ALA A 237 -5.15 19.16 -2.28
N ALA A 238 -4.39 18.18 -2.79
CA ALA A 238 -4.84 16.85 -3.22
C ALA A 238 -6.06 16.36 -2.44
N ALA A 239 -7.08 15.93 -3.16
CA ALA A 239 -8.25 15.31 -2.56
C ALA A 239 -7.76 14.19 -1.63
N PRO A 240 -8.26 14.09 -0.40
CA PRO A 240 -7.84 13.07 0.55
C PRO A 240 -7.94 11.68 -0.10
N VAL A 241 -6.98 10.82 0.19
CA VAL A 241 -6.98 9.41 -0.28
C VAL A 241 -8.31 8.72 0.02
N LEU A 242 -8.97 9.12 1.12
CA LEU A 242 -10.32 8.68 1.47
C LEU A 242 -11.35 9.01 0.38
N ALA A 243 -11.23 10.14 -0.33
CA ALA A 243 -12.12 10.47 -1.44
C ALA A 243 -11.91 9.57 -2.66
N LEU A 244 -10.71 9.02 -2.81
CA LEU A 244 -10.40 8.04 -3.84
C LEU A 244 -11.12 6.70 -3.58
N ILE A 245 -11.18 6.29 -2.31
CA ILE A 245 -11.79 5.03 -1.88
C ILE A 245 -13.30 5.15 -1.81
N SER A 246 -13.85 6.30 -1.40
CA SER A 246 -15.29 6.54 -1.28
C SER A 246 -16.07 6.52 -2.61
N ARG A 247 -15.36 6.51 -3.75
CA ARG A 247 -15.96 6.40 -5.08
C ARG A 247 -16.21 4.96 -5.53
N LEU A 248 -15.70 4.00 -4.80
CA LEU A 248 -15.90 2.58 -5.11
C LEU A 248 -17.14 2.07 -4.39
N PRO A 249 -17.88 1.12 -4.99
CA PRO A 249 -19.05 0.53 -4.37
C PRO A 249 -18.63 -0.46 -3.26
N PHE A 250 -18.13 0.07 -2.15
CA PHE A 250 -17.93 -0.71 -0.95
C PHE A 250 -19.15 -0.45 -0.04
N ASP A 251 -19.89 -1.51 0.28
CA ASP A 251 -20.88 -1.45 1.34
C ASP A 251 -20.12 -1.22 2.66
N GLU A 252 -20.49 -0.16 3.38
CA GLU A 252 -20.06 0.08 4.75
C GLU A 252 -20.78 -0.98 5.63
N ASP A 253 -20.09 -2.07 5.98
CA ASP A 253 -20.45 -2.98 7.06
C ASP A 253 -19.76 -2.59 8.38
#